data_4074fc2dbd7461479dbeb5dc365ce3cf
#
_entry.id   4074fc2dbd7461479dbeb5dc365ce3cf
#
_cell.length_a   1.000
_cell.length_b   1.000
_cell.length_c   1.000
_cell.angle_alpha   90.00
_cell.angle_beta   90.00
_cell.angle_gamma   90.00
#
_symmetry.space_group_name_H-M   'P 1'
#
loop_
_entity.id
_entity.type
_entity.pdbx_description
1 polymer ?
#
loop_
_entity_poly.entity_id
_entity_poly.type
_entity_poly.pdbx_seq_one_letter_code
_entity_poly.pdbx_strand_id
1 'polypeptide(L)'
;MSFASTGLRVGIQLPEVERVVRRDELAAIARAAEECGFDSLWVGDHLLYRGDGRPERGPWDCWTTLAWLAEITERVELGPLVACTAFHPPGILARQAAAP
;
A
#
# COMPACT_ATOMS: atom_id res chain seq x y z
N MET A 1 4.20 -20.60 6.56
CA MET A 1 4.75 -20.23 7.87
C MET A 1 4.00 -18.98 8.36
N SER A 2 3.55 -18.98 9.58
CA SER A 2 2.90 -17.81 10.19
C SER A 2 3.89 -17.05 11.07
N PHE A 3 4.04 -15.77 10.86
CA PHE A 3 4.88 -14.91 11.70
C PHE A 3 4.27 -14.68 13.09
N ALA A 4 2.97 -14.90 13.24
CA ALA A 4 2.27 -14.72 14.53
C ALA A 4 2.86 -15.58 15.64
N SER A 5 3.40 -16.77 15.34
CA SER A 5 4.00 -17.67 16.32
C SER A 5 5.31 -17.14 16.90
N THR A 6 5.95 -16.17 16.28
CA THR A 6 7.22 -15.58 16.73
C THR A 6 7.03 -14.31 17.54
N GLY A 7 5.80 -13.76 17.60
CA GLY A 7 5.54 -12.44 18.19
C GLY A 7 6.02 -11.26 17.33
N LEU A 8 6.70 -11.53 16.21
CA LEU A 8 7.18 -10.50 15.29
C LEU A 8 6.08 -10.13 14.28
N ARG A 9 5.83 -8.84 14.14
CA ARG A 9 4.91 -8.32 13.14
C ARG A 9 5.69 -7.92 11.88
N VAL A 10 5.25 -8.38 10.73
CA VAL A 10 5.94 -8.15 9.46
C VAL A 10 4.96 -7.60 8.43
N GLY A 11 5.35 -6.49 7.80
CA GLY A 11 4.58 -5.90 6.72
C GLY A 11 5.31 -5.96 5.39
N ILE A 12 4.58 -5.78 4.32
CA ILE A 12 5.11 -5.68 2.96
C ILE A 12 4.72 -4.33 2.37
N GLN A 13 5.69 -3.65 1.79
CA GLN A 13 5.39 -2.52 0.90
C GLN A 13 5.06 -3.08 -0.48
N LEU A 14 3.89 -2.73 -0.99
CA LEU A 14 3.46 -3.18 -2.31
C LEU A 14 4.31 -2.52 -3.42
N PRO A 15 4.55 -3.22 -4.53
CA PRO A 15 5.42 -2.68 -5.58
C PRO A 15 4.77 -1.49 -6.29
N GLU A 16 5.56 -0.44 -6.48
CA GLU A 16 5.18 0.76 -7.23
C GLU A 16 6.38 1.48 -7.86
N VAL A 17 7.56 1.34 -7.23
CA VAL A 17 8.77 2.07 -7.63
C VAL A 17 9.38 1.47 -8.89
N GLU A 18 9.39 0.16 -8.98
CA GLU A 18 10.10 -0.59 -10.01
C GLU A 18 9.43 -0.47 -11.38
N ARG A 19 8.12 -0.44 -11.39
CA ARG A 19 7.31 -0.42 -12.60
C ARG A 19 5.86 -0.05 -12.30
N VAL A 20 5.10 0.25 -13.33
CA VAL A 20 3.64 0.34 -13.19
C VAL A 20 3.09 -1.05 -12.94
N VAL A 21 2.32 -1.20 -11.89
CA VAL A 21 1.71 -2.46 -11.49
C VAL A 21 0.23 -2.47 -11.88
N ARG A 22 -0.20 -3.53 -12.51
CA ARG A 22 -1.60 -3.69 -12.88
C ARG A 22 -2.45 -4.01 -11.66
N ARG A 23 -3.70 -3.61 -11.71
CA ARG A 23 -4.63 -3.83 -10.60
C ARG A 23 -4.77 -5.30 -10.21
N ASP A 24 -4.89 -6.19 -11.19
CA ASP A 24 -5.03 -7.62 -10.95
C ASP A 24 -3.76 -8.24 -10.31
N GLU A 25 -2.58 -7.77 -10.71
CA GLU A 25 -1.33 -8.16 -10.06
C GLU A 25 -1.29 -7.69 -8.61
N LEU A 26 -1.65 -6.43 -8.38
CA LEU A 26 -1.63 -5.86 -7.04
C LEU A 26 -2.60 -6.60 -6.12
N ALA A 27 -3.78 -6.96 -6.62
CA ALA A 27 -4.75 -7.77 -5.89
C ALA A 27 -4.19 -9.15 -5.54
N ALA A 28 -3.53 -9.81 -6.50
CA ALA A 28 -2.93 -11.12 -6.28
C ALA A 28 -1.83 -11.06 -5.22
N ILE A 29 -0.97 -10.05 -5.27
CA ILE A 29 0.10 -9.85 -4.28
C ILE A 29 -0.50 -9.60 -2.89
N ALA A 30 -1.49 -8.74 -2.78
CA ALA A 30 -2.13 -8.41 -1.51
C ALA A 30 -2.78 -9.64 -0.86
N ARG A 31 -3.51 -10.42 -1.63
CA ARG A 31 -4.13 -11.66 -1.14
C ARG A 31 -3.11 -12.71 -0.75
N ALA A 32 -2.08 -12.90 -1.56
CA ALA A 32 -1.00 -13.82 -1.25
C ALA A 32 -0.27 -13.43 0.03
N ALA A 33 0.00 -12.16 0.24
CA ALA A 33 0.63 -11.66 1.46
C ALA A 33 -0.25 -11.94 2.68
N GLU A 34 -1.55 -11.72 2.59
CA GLU A 34 -2.49 -12.02 3.67
C GLU A 34 -2.55 -13.53 3.96
N GLU A 35 -2.62 -14.36 2.93
CA GLU A 35 -2.61 -15.82 3.07
C GLU A 35 -1.30 -16.36 3.64
N CYS A 36 -0.17 -15.73 3.32
CA CYS A 36 1.14 -16.11 3.85
C CYS A 36 1.36 -15.67 5.31
N GLY A 37 0.44 -14.91 5.90
CA GLY A 37 0.51 -14.52 7.30
C GLY A 37 1.22 -13.19 7.56
N PHE A 38 1.44 -12.36 6.55
CA PHE A 38 1.92 -10.99 6.78
C PHE A 38 0.87 -10.18 7.54
N ASP A 39 1.33 -9.24 8.36
CA ASP A 39 0.47 -8.48 9.26
C ASP A 39 -0.06 -7.19 8.64
N SER A 40 0.67 -6.61 7.69
CA SER A 40 0.31 -5.32 7.12
C SER A 40 0.81 -5.14 5.69
N LEU A 41 0.08 -4.30 4.94
CA LEU A 41 0.44 -3.89 3.58
C LEU A 41 0.60 -2.37 3.55
N TRP A 42 1.61 -1.91 2.83
CA TRP A 42 1.99 -0.50 2.79
C TRP A 42 2.06 0.00 1.36
N VAL A 43 1.57 1.21 1.13
CA VAL A 43 1.54 1.86 -0.17
C VAL A 43 2.23 3.21 -0.08
N GLY A 44 3.11 3.53 -1.04
CA GLY A 44 3.74 4.84 -1.13
C GLY A 44 2.78 5.92 -1.61
N ASP A 45 3.07 7.15 -1.25
CA ASP A 45 2.27 8.32 -1.62
C ASP A 45 3.07 9.23 -2.55
N HIS A 46 3.40 8.70 -3.73
CA HIS A 46 4.15 9.43 -4.76
C HIS A 46 3.26 9.74 -5.95
N LEU A 47 3.51 10.90 -6.58
CA LEU A 47 2.81 11.29 -7.80
C LEU A 47 3.53 10.78 -9.05
N LEU A 48 4.86 10.71 -9.01
CA LEU A 48 5.67 10.43 -10.18
C LEU A 48 7.06 9.94 -9.78
N TYR A 49 7.53 8.94 -10.49
CA TYR A 49 8.93 8.49 -10.44
C TYR A 49 9.62 8.84 -11.75
N ARG A 50 10.72 9.56 -11.68
CA ARG A 50 11.54 9.96 -12.84
C ARG A 50 12.98 10.23 -12.42
N GLY A 51 13.88 10.29 -13.40
CA GLY A 51 15.29 10.65 -13.15
C GLY A 51 16.13 9.56 -12.51
N ASP A 52 15.63 8.30 -12.50
CA ASP A 52 16.29 7.15 -11.91
C ASP A 52 16.84 6.15 -12.95
N GLY A 53 16.95 6.58 -14.21
CA GLY A 53 17.40 5.72 -15.32
C GLY A 53 16.33 4.77 -15.85
N ARG A 54 15.12 4.84 -15.33
CA ARG A 54 13.96 4.04 -15.77
C ARG A 54 12.95 4.94 -16.50
N PRO A 55 12.04 4.37 -17.30
CA PRO A 55 10.93 5.13 -17.87
C PRO A 55 10.14 5.86 -16.80
N GLU A 56 9.71 7.08 -17.11
CA GLU A 56 8.84 7.84 -16.22
C GLU A 56 7.55 7.08 -15.97
N ARG A 57 7.11 7.04 -14.72
CA ARG A 57 5.91 6.31 -14.33
C ARG A 57 5.22 6.95 -13.15
N GLY A 58 3.89 6.94 -13.17
CA GLY A 58 3.05 7.39 -12.05
C GLY A 58 2.41 6.20 -11.36
N PRO A 59 2.59 6.03 -10.07
CA PRO A 59 1.88 5.00 -9.32
C PRO A 59 0.40 5.35 -9.17
N TRP A 60 -0.40 4.37 -8.79
CA TRP A 60 -1.79 4.62 -8.43
C TRP A 60 -1.88 5.51 -7.19
N ASP A 61 -2.93 6.31 -7.10
CA ASP A 61 -3.14 7.15 -5.91
C ASP A 61 -3.15 6.31 -4.63
N CYS A 62 -2.37 6.74 -3.65
CA CYS A 62 -2.15 5.99 -2.41
C CYS A 62 -3.46 5.69 -1.66
N TRP A 63 -4.23 6.73 -1.34
CA TRP A 63 -5.44 6.58 -0.53
C TRP A 63 -6.56 5.86 -1.26
N THR A 64 -6.67 6.06 -2.56
CA THR A 64 -7.61 5.30 -3.40
C THR A 64 -7.24 3.83 -3.41
N THR A 65 -5.94 3.52 -3.54
CA THR A 65 -5.44 2.15 -3.51
C THR A 65 -5.69 1.50 -2.15
N LEU A 66 -5.45 2.21 -1.05
CA LEU A 66 -5.71 1.69 0.29
C LEU A 66 -7.19 1.38 0.50
N ALA A 67 -8.09 2.24 0.07
CA ALA A 67 -9.53 2.00 0.15
C ALA A 67 -9.95 0.76 -0.64
N TRP A 68 -9.39 0.59 -1.82
CA TRP A 68 -9.64 -0.60 -2.65
C TRP A 68 -9.07 -1.87 -2.01
N LEU A 69 -7.86 -1.80 -1.45
CA LEU A 69 -7.25 -2.93 -0.73
C LEU A 69 -8.10 -3.34 0.49
N ALA A 70 -8.70 -2.38 1.17
CA ALA A 70 -9.57 -2.66 2.31
C ALA A 70 -10.78 -3.52 1.91
N GLU A 71 -11.28 -3.36 0.69
CA GLU A 71 -12.38 -4.16 0.18
C GLU A 71 -11.97 -5.61 -0.11
N ILE A 72 -10.74 -5.83 -0.58
CA ILE A 72 -10.30 -7.15 -1.05
C ILE A 72 -9.49 -7.94 -0.03
N THR A 73 -9.21 -7.36 1.13
CA THR A 73 -8.48 -8.02 2.24
C THR A 73 -9.38 -8.11 3.46
N GLU A 74 -9.06 -9.01 4.39
CA GLU A 74 -9.90 -9.24 5.57
C GLU A 74 -9.18 -8.95 6.88
N ARG A 75 -7.88 -9.23 6.95
CA ARG A 75 -7.14 -9.26 8.22
C ARG A 75 -5.99 -8.26 8.30
N VAL A 76 -5.27 -8.06 7.20
CA VAL A 76 -4.06 -7.22 7.22
C VAL A 76 -4.38 -5.77 7.52
N GLU A 77 -3.50 -5.13 8.28
CA GLU A 77 -3.54 -3.68 8.45
C GLU A 77 -3.04 -2.99 7.17
N LEU A 78 -3.59 -1.84 6.88
CA LEU A 78 -3.26 -1.09 5.67
C LEU A 78 -2.78 0.31 6.05
N GLY A 79 -1.77 0.81 5.35
CA GLY A 79 -1.28 2.15 5.62
C GLY A 79 -0.39 2.72 4.52
N PRO A 80 -0.23 4.05 4.52
CA PRO A 80 0.74 4.69 3.63
C PRO A 80 2.15 4.56 4.19
N LEU A 81 3.11 4.37 3.30
CA LEU A 81 4.51 4.40 3.66
C LEU A 81 5.26 5.21 2.59
N VAL A 82 5.27 6.51 2.78
CA VAL A 82 4.62 7.25 3.87
C VAL A 82 3.66 8.27 3.27
N ALA A 83 2.69 8.76 4.04
CA ALA A 83 1.78 9.80 3.56
C ALA A 83 2.56 11.11 3.34
N CYS A 84 2.42 11.70 2.16
CA CYS A 84 2.96 13.02 1.88
C CYS A 84 1.94 14.08 2.30
N THR A 85 2.13 14.66 3.48
CA THR A 85 1.17 15.62 4.03
C THR A 85 1.00 16.87 3.18
N ALA A 86 2.00 17.21 2.38
CA ALA A 86 1.94 18.34 1.46
C ALA A 86 0.91 18.17 0.32
N PHE A 87 0.51 16.92 0.03
CA PHE A 87 -0.47 16.64 -1.03
C PHE A 87 -1.92 16.72 -0.54
N HIS A 88 -2.14 16.78 0.77
CA HIS A 88 -3.46 16.56 1.35
C HIS A 88 -3.88 17.71 2.26
N PRO A 89 -5.10 18.24 2.11
CA PRO A 89 -5.65 19.11 3.13
C PRO A 89 -5.76 18.35 4.46
N PRO A 90 -5.34 18.95 5.60
CA PRO A 90 -5.25 18.22 6.87
C PRO A 90 -6.55 17.57 7.32
N GLY A 91 -7.68 18.24 7.15
CA GLY A 91 -8.98 17.71 7.55
C GLY A 91 -9.39 16.49 6.71
N ILE A 92 -9.09 16.51 5.42
CA ILE A 92 -9.37 15.38 4.52
C ILE A 92 -8.47 14.19 4.86
N LEU A 93 -7.18 14.46 5.07
CA LEU A 93 -6.23 13.41 5.45
C LEU A 93 -6.65 12.73 6.76
N ALA A 94 -7.06 13.50 7.76
CA ALA A 94 -7.54 12.95 9.03
C ALA A 94 -8.75 12.04 8.83
N ARG A 95 -9.68 12.40 7.97
CA ARG A 95 -10.85 11.58 7.68
C ARG A 95 -10.50 10.31 6.91
N GLN A 96 -9.58 10.40 5.97
CA GLN A 96 -9.11 9.23 5.23
C GLN A 96 -8.41 8.24 6.17
N ALA A 97 -7.54 8.73 7.03
CA ALA A 97 -6.80 7.90 7.98
C ALA A 97 -7.70 7.25 9.05
N ALA A 98 -8.82 7.86 9.37
CA ALA A 98 -9.79 7.34 10.34
C ALA A 98 -10.85 6.42 9.72
N ALA A 99 -10.86 6.25 8.41
CA ALA A 99 -11.81 5.36 7.74
C ALA A 99 -11.58 3.90 8.16
N PRO A 100 -12.66 3.11 8.33
CA PRO A 100 -12.53 1.72 8.73
C PRO A 100 -11.88 0.85 7.66
#